data_9704b78b5d5444c9b29a4937677f2970
#
_entry.id   9704b78b5d5444c9b29a4937677f2970
#
_cell.length_a   1.000
_cell.length_b   1.000
_cell.length_c   1.000
_cell.angle_alpha   90.00
_cell.angle_beta   90.00
_cell.angle_gamma   90.00
#
_symmetry.space_group_name_H-M   'P 1'
#
loop_
_entity.id
_entity.type
_entity.pdbx_description
1 polymer ?
#
loop_
_entity_poly.entity_id
_entity_poly.type
_entity_poly.pdbx_seq_one_letter_code
_entity_poly.pdbx_strand_id
1 'polypeptide(L)'
;IILLLKEYQVNVPIHRVSKLKEQGYDITGTKSDLIVKMCRAVKAKNFIFGTLGRTYMNKKTFDDNNINYYFQNFEHPKYKQLHGEFVSNMSSIDLLFNHGKDSIEILGKSLGDTK
;
A
#
# COMPACT_ATOMS: atom_id res chain seq x y z
N ILE A 1 -3.95 -11.68 -3.39
CA ILE A 1 -4.24 -10.32 -2.88
C ILE A 1 -5.72 -9.97 -2.93
N ILE A 2 -6.43 -10.29 -4.02
CA ILE A 2 -7.87 -9.98 -4.19
C ILE A 2 -8.72 -10.58 -3.06
N LEU A 3 -8.47 -11.85 -2.70
CA LEU A 3 -9.17 -12.50 -1.60
C LEU A 3 -8.94 -11.75 -0.27
N LEU A 4 -7.70 -11.40 0.04
CA LEU A 4 -7.38 -10.65 1.27
C LEU A 4 -8.06 -9.29 1.32
N LEU A 5 -8.04 -8.53 0.21
CA LEU A 5 -8.74 -7.25 0.14
C LEU A 5 -10.24 -7.40 0.41
N LYS A 6 -10.85 -8.48 -0.12
CA LYS A 6 -12.26 -8.80 0.13
C LYS A 6 -12.51 -9.09 1.61
N GLU A 7 -11.68 -9.95 2.24
CA GLU A 7 -11.82 -10.28 3.66
C GLU A 7 -11.63 -9.05 4.57
N TYR A 8 -10.72 -8.15 4.21
CA TYR A 8 -10.52 -6.86 4.88
C TYR A 8 -11.52 -5.76 4.44
N GLN A 9 -12.53 -6.09 3.64
CA GLN A 9 -13.55 -5.16 3.12
C GLN A 9 -12.96 -3.94 2.38
N VAL A 10 -11.79 -4.11 1.78
CA VAL A 10 -11.12 -3.08 0.98
C VAL A 10 -11.58 -3.17 -0.47
N ASN A 11 -12.40 -2.22 -0.88
CA ASN A 11 -12.92 -2.16 -2.24
C ASN A 11 -12.23 -1.05 -3.05
N VAL A 12 -11.14 -1.41 -3.71
CA VAL A 12 -10.33 -0.50 -4.53
C VAL A 12 -10.06 -1.11 -5.91
N PRO A 13 -9.93 -0.30 -6.97
CA PRO A 13 -9.49 -0.78 -8.28
C PRO A 13 -8.09 -1.38 -8.20
N ILE A 14 -7.91 -2.55 -8.81
CA ILE A 14 -6.62 -3.22 -8.89
C ILE A 14 -6.16 -3.23 -10.35
N HIS A 15 -5.02 -2.64 -10.61
CA HIS A 15 -4.39 -2.61 -11.92
C HIS A 15 -3.16 -3.52 -11.97
N ARG A 16 -3.08 -4.34 -13.01
CA ARG A 16 -1.87 -5.13 -13.30
C ARG A 16 -1.01 -4.36 -14.29
N VAL A 17 0.25 -4.14 -13.96
CA VAL A 17 1.20 -3.43 -14.84
C VAL A 17 1.30 -4.10 -16.21
N SER A 18 1.29 -5.44 -16.28
CA SER A 18 1.28 -6.17 -17.56
C SER A 18 0.07 -5.79 -18.43
N LYS A 19 -1.12 -5.69 -17.83
CA LYS A 19 -2.33 -5.29 -18.56
C LYS A 19 -2.29 -3.84 -19.02
N LEU A 20 -1.74 -2.95 -18.21
CA LEU A 20 -1.55 -1.54 -18.62
C LEU A 20 -0.57 -1.45 -19.80
N LYS A 21 0.51 -2.24 -19.79
CA LYS A 21 1.44 -2.33 -20.94
C LYS A 21 0.79 -2.86 -22.20
N GLU A 22 -0.04 -3.92 -22.10
CA GLU A 22 -0.84 -4.45 -23.21
C GLU A 22 -1.79 -3.40 -23.79
N GLN A 23 -2.29 -2.46 -22.97
CA GLN A 23 -3.12 -1.32 -23.39
C GLN A 23 -2.32 -0.16 -23.99
N GLY A 24 -1.00 -0.29 -24.14
CA GLY A 24 -0.15 0.70 -24.79
C GLY A 24 0.46 1.76 -23.85
N TYR A 25 0.29 1.63 -22.52
CA TYR A 25 0.94 2.56 -21.59
C TYR A 25 2.45 2.28 -21.47
N ASP A 26 3.25 3.34 -21.61
CA ASP A 26 4.70 3.26 -21.35
C ASP A 26 4.94 3.20 -19.84
N ILE A 27 5.16 2.00 -19.32
CA ILE A 27 5.52 1.75 -17.93
C ILE A 27 6.91 1.11 -17.91
N THR A 28 7.92 1.94 -18.19
CA THR A 28 9.34 1.59 -18.19
C THR A 28 10.10 2.52 -17.25
N GLY A 29 11.36 2.20 -16.96
CA GLY A 29 12.19 2.99 -16.04
C GLY A 29 12.30 2.37 -14.66
N THR A 30 12.84 3.14 -13.72
CA THR A 30 13.10 2.69 -12.34
C THR A 30 12.70 3.74 -11.31
N LYS A 31 12.59 3.35 -10.06
CA LYS A 31 12.34 4.26 -8.91
C LYS A 31 11.17 5.23 -9.19
N SER A 32 11.39 6.52 -8.99
CA SER A 32 10.37 7.57 -9.11
C SER A 32 9.77 7.67 -10.51
N ASP A 33 10.56 7.49 -11.57
CA ASP A 33 10.08 7.57 -12.95
C ASP A 33 9.06 6.47 -13.26
N LEU A 34 9.35 5.25 -12.82
CA LEU A 34 8.43 4.12 -12.97
C LEU A 34 7.11 4.36 -12.21
N ILE A 35 7.21 4.87 -10.97
CA ILE A 35 6.03 5.15 -10.15
C ILE A 35 5.16 6.23 -10.79
N VAL A 36 5.77 7.32 -11.26
CA VAL A 36 5.04 8.41 -11.93
C VAL A 36 4.34 7.91 -13.19
N LYS A 37 4.99 7.08 -14.01
CA LYS A 37 4.36 6.47 -15.20
C LYS A 37 3.17 5.57 -14.83
N MET A 38 3.28 4.77 -13.76
CA MET A 38 2.14 4.00 -13.25
C MET A 38 1.00 4.90 -12.79
N CYS A 39 1.29 5.95 -12.01
CA CYS A 39 0.29 6.92 -11.57
C CYS A 39 -0.44 7.57 -12.77
N ARG A 40 0.29 7.99 -13.80
CA ARG A 40 -0.28 8.57 -15.01
C ARG A 40 -1.17 7.59 -15.76
N ALA A 41 -0.76 6.33 -15.90
CA ALA A 41 -1.54 5.29 -16.56
C ALA A 41 -2.92 5.07 -15.91
N VAL A 42 -3.02 5.21 -14.59
CA VAL A 42 -4.27 5.06 -13.84
C VAL A 42 -4.90 6.40 -13.44
N LYS A 43 -4.36 7.53 -13.93
CA LYS A 43 -4.80 8.90 -13.63
C LYS A 43 -4.80 9.23 -12.13
N ALA A 44 -3.90 8.62 -11.39
CA ALA A 44 -3.72 8.93 -9.97
C ALA A 44 -3.06 10.30 -9.80
N LYS A 45 -3.60 11.09 -8.89
CA LYS A 45 -3.05 12.41 -8.50
C LYS A 45 -2.26 12.36 -7.19
N ASN A 46 -2.42 11.30 -6.43
CA ASN A 46 -1.78 11.11 -5.14
C ASN A 46 -1.10 9.75 -5.10
N PHE A 47 0.07 9.66 -4.50
CA PHE A 47 0.79 8.41 -4.28
C PHE A 47 1.23 8.30 -2.81
N ILE A 48 1.01 7.13 -2.23
CA ILE A 48 1.42 6.85 -0.84
C ILE A 48 2.62 5.91 -0.87
N PHE A 49 3.72 6.38 -0.35
CA PHE A 49 4.93 5.58 -0.12
C PHE A 49 4.85 4.83 1.20
N GLY A 50 5.45 3.65 1.26
CA GLY A 50 5.84 3.05 2.54
C GLY A 50 6.96 3.87 3.21
N THR A 51 7.31 3.51 4.44
CA THR A 51 8.32 4.22 5.26
C THR A 51 9.68 4.39 4.56
N LEU A 52 10.13 3.38 3.82
CA LEU A 52 11.39 3.41 3.08
C LEU A 52 11.36 4.31 1.83
N GLY A 53 10.19 4.78 1.41
CA GLY A 53 10.05 5.65 0.25
C GLY A 53 10.90 6.92 0.33
N ARG A 54 11.11 7.44 1.55
CA ARG A 54 11.94 8.63 1.81
C ARG A 54 13.39 8.48 1.35
N THR A 55 13.91 7.27 1.28
CA THR A 55 15.33 7.01 0.95
C THR A 55 15.62 7.01 -0.55
N TYR A 56 14.62 6.80 -1.40
CA TYR A 56 14.82 6.66 -2.85
C TYR A 56 13.93 7.55 -3.72
N MET A 57 12.97 8.25 -3.12
CA MET A 57 12.05 9.12 -3.84
C MET A 57 12.77 10.37 -4.35
N ASN A 58 12.53 10.72 -5.61
CA ASN A 58 12.97 11.96 -6.20
C ASN A 58 11.79 12.95 -6.23
N LYS A 59 11.85 13.94 -5.35
CA LYS A 59 10.80 14.96 -5.21
C LYS A 59 10.49 15.67 -6.54
N LYS A 60 11.54 16.11 -7.25
CA LYS A 60 11.39 16.84 -8.51
C LYS A 60 10.57 16.05 -9.54
N THR A 61 10.76 14.73 -9.64
CA THR A 61 10.02 13.88 -10.58
C THR A 61 8.51 13.92 -10.29
N PHE A 62 8.09 13.93 -9.04
CA PHE A 62 6.68 14.03 -8.65
C PHE A 62 6.11 15.42 -8.89
N ASP A 63 6.83 16.48 -8.49
CA ASP A 63 6.42 17.87 -8.65
C ASP A 63 6.23 18.22 -10.14
N ASP A 64 7.19 17.88 -10.99
CA ASP A 64 7.15 18.09 -12.45
C ASP A 64 5.95 17.37 -13.12
N ASN A 65 5.41 16.33 -12.50
CA ASN A 65 4.28 15.56 -13.01
C ASN A 65 2.95 15.86 -12.29
N ASN A 66 2.91 16.84 -11.38
CA ASN A 66 1.74 17.23 -10.59
C ASN A 66 1.10 16.04 -9.84
N ILE A 67 1.94 15.18 -9.26
CA ILE A 67 1.51 14.05 -8.43
C ILE A 67 1.91 14.35 -6.99
N ASN A 68 0.93 14.47 -6.11
CA ASN A 68 1.17 14.60 -4.69
C ASN A 68 1.69 13.28 -4.13
N TYR A 69 2.52 13.36 -3.10
CA TYR A 69 3.04 12.17 -2.45
C TYR A 69 2.96 12.29 -0.94
N TYR A 70 2.74 11.16 -0.31
CA TYR A 70 2.62 11.01 1.13
C TYR A 70 3.48 9.83 1.58
N PHE A 71 3.87 9.80 2.84
CA PHE A 71 4.61 8.67 3.42
C PHE A 71 3.78 8.05 4.53
N GLN A 72 3.52 6.78 4.40
CA GLN A 72 2.81 6.02 5.41
C GLN A 72 3.62 5.97 6.71
N ASN A 73 2.95 6.20 7.82
CA ASN A 73 3.48 6.00 9.16
C ASN A 73 2.67 4.88 9.83
N PHE A 74 2.85 3.66 9.32
CA PHE A 74 2.15 2.49 9.86
C PHE A 74 2.89 1.94 11.06
N GLU A 75 2.20 1.85 12.19
CA GLU A 75 2.65 1.14 13.38
C GLU A 75 1.99 -0.24 13.43
N HIS A 76 2.79 -1.28 13.56
CA HIS A 76 2.26 -2.64 13.57
C HIS A 76 1.43 -2.86 14.83
N PRO A 77 0.13 -3.23 14.72
CA PRO A 77 -0.70 -3.45 15.89
C PRO A 77 -0.24 -4.67 16.68
N LYS A 78 -0.36 -4.61 18.00
CA LYS A 78 -0.23 -5.77 18.86
C LYS A 78 -1.58 -6.46 18.98
N TYR A 79 -1.60 -7.75 18.74
CA TYR A 79 -2.78 -8.60 18.84
C TYR A 79 -2.43 -9.97 19.41
N LYS A 80 -3.42 -10.68 19.92
CA LYS A 80 -3.20 -12.02 20.46
C LYS A 80 -2.94 -13.00 19.31
N GLN A 81 -1.84 -13.72 19.37
CA GLN A 81 -1.52 -14.83 18.47
C GLN A 81 -1.80 -16.16 19.18
N LEU A 82 -2.09 -17.19 18.41
CA LEU A 82 -2.52 -18.49 18.94
C LEU A 82 -1.43 -19.18 19.75
N HIS A 83 -0.17 -19.01 19.38
CA HIS A 83 0.97 -19.70 19.98
C HIS A 83 2.06 -18.73 20.44
N GLY A 84 2.58 -18.99 21.64
CA GLY A 84 3.75 -18.30 22.20
C GLY A 84 3.57 -16.82 22.46
N GLU A 85 4.70 -16.12 22.49
CA GLU A 85 4.73 -14.67 22.65
C GLU A 85 4.48 -13.96 21.32
N PHE A 86 4.06 -12.69 21.39
CA PHE A 86 3.75 -11.91 20.20
C PHE A 86 4.97 -11.70 19.30
N VAL A 87 4.85 -12.12 18.04
CA VAL A 87 5.83 -11.89 16.97
C VAL A 87 5.30 -10.78 16.07
N SER A 88 5.98 -9.64 16.03
CA SER A 88 5.61 -8.49 15.22
C SER A 88 5.93 -8.68 13.73
N ASN A 89 5.35 -7.82 12.89
CA ASN A 89 5.59 -7.77 11.44
C ASN A 89 5.25 -9.06 10.68
N MET A 90 4.29 -9.81 11.20
CA MET A 90 3.71 -10.94 10.50
C MET A 90 2.81 -10.46 9.35
N SER A 91 2.54 -11.36 8.41
CA SER A 91 1.63 -11.09 7.30
C SER A 91 0.22 -10.77 7.79
N SER A 92 -0.53 -9.99 7.03
CA SER A 92 -1.97 -9.77 7.25
C SER A 92 -2.79 -11.07 7.32
N ILE A 93 -2.29 -12.16 6.74
CA ILE A 93 -2.90 -13.50 6.85
C ILE A 93 -2.85 -13.99 8.30
N ASP A 94 -1.75 -13.76 9.02
CA ASP A 94 -1.62 -14.13 10.42
C ASP A 94 -2.68 -13.42 11.27
N LEU A 95 -2.83 -12.12 11.10
CA LEU A 95 -3.87 -11.37 11.79
C LEU A 95 -5.28 -11.93 11.46
N LEU A 96 -5.55 -12.20 10.19
CA LEU A 96 -6.85 -12.71 9.75
C LEU A 96 -7.15 -14.09 10.35
N PHE A 97 -6.18 -14.98 10.42
CA PHE A 97 -6.38 -16.32 11.00
C PHE A 97 -6.51 -16.29 12.53
N ASN A 98 -5.90 -15.34 13.20
CA ASN A 98 -6.03 -15.20 14.66
C ASN A 98 -7.32 -14.46 15.07
N HIS A 99 -7.85 -13.53 14.26
CA HIS A 99 -8.93 -12.62 14.66
C HIS A 99 -10.14 -12.57 13.71
N GLY A 100 -10.06 -13.23 12.55
CA GLY A 100 -11.17 -13.24 11.60
C GLY A 100 -11.66 -11.82 11.27
N LYS A 101 -12.95 -11.56 11.43
CA LYS A 101 -13.57 -10.27 11.09
C LYS A 101 -13.09 -9.09 11.94
N ASP A 102 -12.62 -9.34 13.16
CA ASP A 102 -12.12 -8.29 14.05
C ASP A 102 -10.78 -7.71 13.58
N SER A 103 -10.12 -8.37 12.62
CA SER A 103 -8.86 -7.91 12.02
C SER A 103 -8.95 -6.50 11.44
N ILE A 104 -10.12 -6.12 10.91
CA ILE A 104 -10.35 -4.80 10.32
C ILE A 104 -10.26 -3.71 11.40
N GLU A 105 -10.90 -3.94 12.54
CA GLU A 105 -10.89 -3.00 13.66
C GLU A 105 -9.49 -2.87 14.26
N ILE A 106 -8.77 -3.99 14.39
CA ILE A 106 -7.38 -4.01 14.89
C ILE A 106 -6.48 -3.17 13.97
N LEU A 107 -6.59 -3.33 12.65
CA LEU A 107 -5.84 -2.53 11.68
C LEU A 107 -6.26 -1.05 11.70
N GLY A 108 -7.55 -0.77 11.83
CA GLY A 108 -8.07 0.60 11.89
C GLY A 108 -7.48 1.40 13.05
N LYS A 109 -7.37 0.80 14.22
CA LYS A 109 -6.73 1.41 15.41
C LYS A 109 -5.24 1.69 15.21
N SER A 110 -4.57 0.92 14.34
CA SER A 110 -3.16 1.08 14.04
C SER A 110 -2.85 2.19 13.02
N LEU A 111 -3.85 2.62 12.26
CA LEU A 111 -3.65 3.65 11.23
C LEU A 111 -3.51 5.07 11.81
N GLY A 112 -3.76 5.25 13.11
CA GLY A 112 -3.72 6.57 13.76
C GLY A 112 -4.64 7.58 13.07
N ASP A 113 -5.03 8.64 13.76
CA ASP A 113 -5.69 9.77 13.12
C ASP A 113 -4.73 10.41 12.10
N THR A 114 -4.92 10.12 10.83
CA THR A 114 -4.25 10.86 9.75
C THR A 114 -4.81 12.29 9.75
N LYS A 115 -4.17 13.15 10.54
CA LYS A 115 -4.33 14.61 10.40
C LYS A 115 -3.42 15.12 9.29
#